data_208e23f967c29e9a57726cca480577e7
#
_entry.id   208e23f967c29e9a57726cca480577e7
#
_cell.length_a   1.000
_cell.length_b   1.000
_cell.length_c   1.000
_cell.angle_alpha   90.00
_cell.angle_beta   90.00
_cell.angle_gamma   90.00
#
_symmetry.space_group_name_H-M   'P 1'
#
loop_
_entity.id
_entity.type
_entity.pdbx_description
1 polymer ?
#
loop_
_entity_poly.entity_id
_entity_poly.type
_entity_poly.pdbx_seq_one_letter_code
_entity_poly.pdbx_strand_id
1 'polypeptide(L)'
;MHIVKANSMKAAVFYGAKDFRVEDIEKPEIQPTDVMVKVKACGICGSDLHAYKEGIFSRPGFVMGHEMAGEVVEVGSRVKHILVGDRVVPLGGVKEKGCGECFWCQRAQPQWCSSVSHKPCGECPQCQSDKFWLCEKNQRYMTAGYSRNGGYAEYMFVPDAGLNKNVYKIPDSVSFEEATFLEPLWGAYKWVEMAEPQSHDTAVVTGLGTIGLLVMQVLRERVSRIIVSDVSEKRLQLARELRAEVVINAAEEDPLAKVTELTGNGRSFSGRGGGCADIVIECSGAPAAFKQAIEMTRTGGHVVLVGLYEHEISFDVNRIIHKQLKLVSSFNPGRRPPAAEIVDCMDLIASDKVKVKPLISHEFPLDEIMPAFETQTKAGESVKVIVKP
;
A
#
# COMPACT_ATOMS: atom_id res chain seq x y z
N MET A 1 -2.05 -36.40 -19.00
CA MET A 1 -0.67 -36.32 -18.52
C MET A 1 -0.08 -35.02 -19.04
N HIS A 2 -0.14 -33.90 -18.25
CA HIS A 2 0.46 -32.63 -18.63
C HIS A 2 1.98 -32.84 -18.55
N ILE A 3 2.65 -32.69 -19.67
CA ILE A 3 4.13 -32.62 -19.70
C ILE A 3 4.49 -31.26 -19.11
N VAL A 4 4.85 -31.23 -17.82
CA VAL A 4 5.42 -30.03 -17.20
C VAL A 4 6.71 -29.71 -17.98
N LYS A 5 6.74 -28.60 -18.70
CA LYS A 5 7.96 -28.12 -19.35
C LYS A 5 8.99 -27.84 -18.27
N ALA A 6 10.22 -28.28 -18.45
CA ALA A 6 11.31 -28.18 -17.46
C ALA A 6 11.65 -26.75 -17.00
N ASN A 7 11.01 -25.73 -17.58
CA ASN A 7 11.20 -24.30 -17.25
C ASN A 7 9.84 -23.57 -17.12
N SER A 8 8.85 -24.19 -16.46
CA SER A 8 7.57 -23.57 -16.18
C SER A 8 7.38 -23.32 -14.67
N MET A 9 6.48 -22.40 -14.34
CA MET A 9 6.06 -22.11 -12.97
C MET A 9 4.55 -21.85 -12.95
N LYS A 10 3.88 -22.14 -11.83
CA LYS A 10 2.49 -21.76 -11.63
C LYS A 10 2.38 -20.26 -11.36
N ALA A 11 1.35 -19.63 -11.94
CA ALA A 11 1.01 -18.24 -11.71
C ALA A 11 -0.49 -18.00 -11.86
N ALA A 12 -1.05 -17.08 -11.08
CA ALA A 12 -2.39 -16.58 -11.26
C ALA A 12 -2.36 -15.40 -12.24
N VAL A 13 -2.76 -15.66 -13.48
CA VAL A 13 -2.77 -14.70 -14.57
C VAL A 13 -4.10 -13.97 -14.60
N PHE A 14 -4.05 -12.63 -14.63
CA PHE A 14 -5.22 -11.77 -14.72
C PHE A 14 -5.68 -11.64 -16.18
N TYR A 15 -6.98 -11.83 -16.44
CA TYR A 15 -7.59 -11.69 -17.77
C TYR A 15 -8.64 -10.59 -17.84
N GLY A 16 -9.09 -10.08 -16.71
CA GLY A 16 -10.10 -9.03 -16.62
C GLY A 16 -10.82 -9.05 -15.27
N ALA A 17 -11.87 -8.25 -15.16
CA ALA A 17 -12.67 -8.21 -13.94
C ALA A 17 -13.21 -9.61 -13.57
N LYS A 18 -12.94 -10.05 -12.34
CA LYS A 18 -13.33 -11.36 -11.81
C LYS A 18 -12.80 -12.57 -12.63
N ASP A 19 -11.70 -12.41 -13.34
CA ASP A 19 -11.10 -13.48 -14.14
C ASP A 19 -9.60 -13.58 -13.90
N PHE A 20 -9.23 -14.38 -12.88
CA PHE A 20 -7.88 -14.89 -12.67
C PHE A 20 -7.86 -16.38 -13.00
N ARG A 21 -6.82 -16.83 -13.69
CA ARG A 21 -6.61 -18.23 -14.02
C ARG A 21 -5.24 -18.68 -13.54
N VAL A 22 -5.20 -19.82 -12.84
CA VAL A 22 -3.93 -20.43 -12.45
C VAL A 22 -3.44 -21.27 -13.62
N GLU A 23 -2.27 -20.91 -14.13
CA GLU A 23 -1.70 -21.49 -15.34
C GLU A 23 -0.21 -21.75 -15.16
N ASP A 24 0.31 -22.71 -15.94
CA ASP A 24 1.74 -22.92 -16.09
C ASP A 24 2.28 -21.91 -17.12
N ILE A 25 3.06 -20.96 -16.67
CA ILE A 25 3.73 -19.96 -17.51
C ILE A 25 5.23 -20.21 -17.54
N GLU A 26 5.93 -19.61 -18.50
CA GLU A 26 7.37 -19.67 -18.57
C GLU A 26 8.01 -19.00 -17.36
N LYS A 27 8.92 -19.72 -16.67
CA LYS A 27 9.71 -19.15 -15.59
C LYS A 27 10.71 -18.14 -16.18
N PRO A 28 10.77 -16.90 -15.66
CA PRO A 28 11.67 -15.90 -16.20
C PRO A 28 13.13 -16.28 -16.02
N GLU A 29 13.96 -15.92 -17.00
CA GLU A 29 15.41 -16.00 -16.90
C GLU A 29 15.96 -14.71 -16.26
N ILE A 30 17.02 -14.85 -15.43
CA ILE A 30 17.68 -13.69 -14.83
C ILE A 30 18.90 -13.26 -15.64
N GLN A 31 19.21 -11.96 -15.60
CA GLN A 31 20.42 -11.37 -16.14
C GLN A 31 21.51 -11.27 -15.06
N PRO A 32 22.77 -10.97 -15.43
CA PRO A 32 23.87 -10.86 -14.46
C PRO A 32 23.64 -9.88 -13.31
N THR A 33 22.71 -8.95 -13.43
CA THR A 33 22.36 -7.93 -12.41
C THR A 33 21.12 -8.28 -11.58
N ASP A 34 20.49 -9.41 -11.82
CA ASP A 34 19.20 -9.73 -11.24
C ASP A 34 19.28 -10.78 -10.13
N VAL A 35 18.19 -10.91 -9.38
CA VAL A 35 17.96 -12.09 -8.52
C VAL A 35 16.61 -12.72 -8.86
N MET A 36 16.53 -14.05 -8.68
CA MET A 36 15.29 -14.79 -8.71
C MET A 36 14.84 -15.05 -7.27
N VAL A 37 13.59 -14.74 -7.00
CA VAL A 37 12.95 -14.98 -5.70
C VAL A 37 11.86 -16.03 -5.86
N LYS A 38 11.91 -17.08 -5.05
CA LYS A 38 10.80 -18.01 -4.84
C LYS A 38 9.83 -17.33 -3.87
N VAL A 39 8.66 -16.96 -4.35
CA VAL A 39 7.63 -16.32 -3.54
C VAL A 39 7.09 -17.30 -2.51
N LYS A 40 6.97 -16.89 -1.26
CA LYS A 40 6.44 -17.68 -0.14
C LYS A 40 5.09 -17.14 0.34
N ALA A 41 4.86 -15.84 0.18
CA ALA A 41 3.64 -15.17 0.56
C ALA A 41 3.46 -13.90 -0.27
N CYS A 42 2.21 -13.56 -0.62
CA CYS A 42 1.85 -12.31 -1.27
C CYS A 42 0.51 -11.82 -0.73
N GLY A 43 0.46 -10.60 -0.17
CA GLY A 43 -0.75 -9.96 0.30
C GLY A 43 -1.65 -9.47 -0.84
N ILE A 44 -2.96 -9.48 -0.62
CA ILE A 44 -3.93 -8.84 -1.53
C ILE A 44 -4.11 -7.38 -1.09
N CYS A 45 -3.77 -6.44 -1.97
CA CYS A 45 -3.94 -5.00 -1.75
C CYS A 45 -5.34 -4.51 -2.17
N GLY A 46 -5.74 -3.34 -1.67
CA GLY A 46 -6.95 -2.64 -2.13
C GLY A 46 -6.92 -2.32 -3.63
N SER A 47 -5.76 -1.97 -4.18
CA SER A 47 -5.60 -1.73 -5.62
C SER A 47 -5.81 -3.00 -6.48
N ASP A 48 -5.43 -4.18 -5.95
CA ASP A 48 -5.72 -5.46 -6.61
C ASP A 48 -7.23 -5.73 -6.63
N LEU A 49 -7.97 -5.29 -5.59
CA LEU A 49 -9.43 -5.41 -5.56
C LEU A 49 -10.12 -4.52 -6.60
N HIS A 50 -9.58 -3.32 -6.86
CA HIS A 50 -10.10 -2.48 -7.97
C HIS A 50 -9.86 -3.14 -9.32
N ALA A 51 -8.69 -3.75 -9.53
CA ALA A 51 -8.46 -4.53 -10.74
C ALA A 51 -9.42 -5.73 -10.84
N TYR A 52 -9.62 -6.45 -9.74
CA TYR A 52 -10.53 -7.58 -9.68
C TYR A 52 -11.99 -7.20 -9.95
N LYS A 53 -12.48 -6.10 -9.38
CA LYS A 53 -13.88 -5.66 -9.54
C LYS A 53 -14.16 -5.00 -10.90
N GLU A 54 -13.24 -4.14 -11.34
CA GLU A 54 -13.47 -3.16 -12.40
C GLU A 54 -12.59 -3.38 -13.64
N GLY A 55 -11.58 -4.24 -13.56
CA GLY A 55 -10.62 -4.47 -14.65
C GLY A 55 -9.64 -3.33 -14.89
N ILE A 56 -9.45 -2.45 -13.90
CA ILE A 56 -8.51 -1.30 -13.97
C ILE A 56 -7.17 -1.62 -13.29
N PHE A 57 -6.17 -0.77 -13.47
CA PHE A 57 -4.79 -0.90 -12.92
C PHE A 57 -3.96 -2.07 -13.43
N SER A 58 -4.52 -3.02 -14.18
CA SER A 58 -3.78 -4.11 -14.79
C SER A 58 -4.27 -4.38 -16.21
N ARG A 59 -3.63 -5.30 -16.91
CA ARG A 59 -4.03 -5.72 -18.25
C ARG A 59 -4.07 -7.25 -18.35
N PRO A 60 -4.87 -7.80 -19.26
CA PRO A 60 -4.90 -9.25 -19.52
C PRO A 60 -3.51 -9.80 -19.82
N GLY A 61 -3.25 -11.01 -19.32
CA GLY A 61 -1.97 -11.72 -19.49
C GLY A 61 -0.89 -11.35 -18.44
N PHE A 62 -1.22 -10.56 -17.41
CA PHE A 62 -0.29 -10.20 -16.32
C PHE A 62 -0.54 -11.00 -15.05
N VAL A 63 0.56 -11.26 -14.33
CA VAL A 63 0.53 -11.74 -12.94
C VAL A 63 0.58 -10.53 -12.02
N MET A 64 -0.43 -10.35 -11.19
CA MET A 64 -0.53 -9.27 -10.21
C MET A 64 0.16 -9.62 -8.89
N GLY A 65 -0.06 -8.82 -7.85
CA GLY A 65 0.53 -8.97 -6.52
C GLY A 65 1.85 -8.21 -6.35
N HIS A 66 1.87 -7.25 -5.46
CA HIS A 66 3.01 -6.35 -5.21
C HIS A 66 3.44 -6.31 -3.73
N GLU A 67 2.68 -6.93 -2.84
CA GLU A 67 2.98 -7.06 -1.42
C GLU A 67 3.54 -8.48 -1.15
N MET A 68 4.78 -8.76 -1.60
CA MET A 68 5.31 -10.12 -1.60
C MET A 68 6.56 -10.28 -0.74
N ALA A 69 6.75 -11.50 -0.24
CA ALA A 69 7.95 -11.93 0.47
C ALA A 69 8.38 -13.32 -0.01
N GLY A 70 9.69 -13.60 -0.01
CA GLY A 70 10.19 -14.88 -0.48
C GLY A 70 11.66 -15.12 -0.17
N GLU A 71 12.20 -16.14 -0.81
CA GLU A 71 13.57 -16.60 -0.65
C GLU A 71 14.32 -16.49 -1.97
N VAL A 72 15.53 -15.94 -1.95
CA VAL A 72 16.41 -15.84 -3.11
C VAL A 72 16.87 -17.23 -3.52
N VAL A 73 16.59 -17.66 -4.74
CA VAL A 73 16.96 -18.98 -5.27
C VAL A 73 18.01 -18.92 -6.37
N GLU A 74 18.21 -17.74 -6.99
CA GLU A 74 19.23 -17.55 -8.01
C GLU A 74 19.74 -16.11 -7.96
N VAL A 75 21.05 -15.92 -8.15
CA VAL A 75 21.73 -14.63 -8.05
C VAL A 75 22.60 -14.40 -9.29
N GLY A 76 22.38 -13.29 -9.97
CA GLY A 76 23.17 -12.89 -11.14
C GLY A 76 24.62 -12.57 -10.76
N SER A 77 25.55 -12.85 -11.66
CA SER A 77 27.01 -12.78 -11.42
C SER A 77 27.55 -11.40 -11.03
N ARG A 78 26.78 -10.34 -11.25
CA ARG A 78 27.17 -8.95 -10.87
C ARG A 78 26.48 -8.46 -9.59
N VAL A 79 25.55 -9.22 -9.03
CA VAL A 79 24.84 -8.85 -7.80
C VAL A 79 25.78 -9.01 -6.61
N LYS A 80 25.75 -8.04 -5.68
CA LYS A 80 26.58 -8.04 -4.48
C LYS A 80 25.69 -7.99 -3.23
N HIS A 81 26.15 -8.62 -2.15
CA HIS A 81 25.51 -8.59 -0.82
C HIS A 81 24.13 -9.26 -0.71
N ILE A 82 23.69 -9.96 -1.78
CA ILE A 82 22.50 -10.80 -1.77
C ILE A 82 22.95 -12.22 -2.12
N LEU A 83 22.52 -13.21 -1.36
CA LEU A 83 22.93 -14.60 -1.49
C LEU A 83 21.71 -15.49 -1.71
N VAL A 84 21.93 -16.65 -2.33
CA VAL A 84 20.93 -17.73 -2.36
C VAL A 84 20.61 -18.16 -0.94
N GLY A 85 19.32 -18.31 -0.62
CA GLY A 85 18.81 -18.58 0.72
C GLY A 85 18.46 -17.32 1.52
N ASP A 86 18.84 -16.11 1.07
CA ASP A 86 18.40 -14.88 1.73
C ASP A 86 16.86 -14.77 1.70
N ARG A 87 16.27 -14.50 2.86
CA ARG A 87 14.84 -14.18 3.03
C ARG A 87 14.63 -12.71 2.74
N VAL A 88 13.77 -12.38 1.76
CA VAL A 88 13.70 -11.00 1.23
C VAL A 88 12.28 -10.55 0.92
N VAL A 89 12.07 -9.23 1.02
CA VAL A 89 10.96 -8.52 0.38
C VAL A 89 11.51 -7.80 -0.85
N PRO A 90 11.08 -8.18 -2.06
CA PRO A 90 11.32 -7.41 -3.26
C PRO A 90 10.35 -6.22 -3.28
N LEU A 91 10.87 -5.02 -3.22
CA LEU A 91 10.06 -3.81 -3.23
C LEU A 91 10.44 -2.97 -4.45
N GLY A 92 9.64 -3.08 -5.50
CA GLY A 92 9.92 -2.42 -6.78
C GLY A 92 9.33 -1.02 -6.88
N GLY A 93 9.87 -0.21 -7.78
CA GLY A 93 9.32 1.11 -8.12
C GLY A 93 9.87 2.28 -7.30
N VAL A 94 10.80 2.04 -6.37
CA VAL A 94 11.47 3.14 -5.64
C VAL A 94 12.49 3.80 -6.56
N LYS A 95 12.22 5.03 -6.97
CA LYS A 95 13.17 5.85 -7.75
C LYS A 95 14.08 6.63 -6.80
N GLU A 96 15.31 6.17 -6.65
CA GLU A 96 16.32 6.92 -5.89
C GLU A 96 16.91 8.08 -6.67
N LYS A 97 16.98 7.96 -7.99
CA LYS A 97 17.57 8.97 -8.89
C LYS A 97 16.65 9.22 -10.07
N GLY A 98 16.30 10.48 -10.28
CA GLY A 98 15.68 10.93 -11.52
C GLY A 98 16.71 11.18 -12.62
N CYS A 99 16.29 11.77 -13.76
CA CYS A 99 17.19 12.12 -14.87
C CYS A 99 18.17 13.26 -14.53
N GLY A 100 17.96 13.99 -13.45
CA GLY A 100 18.73 15.18 -13.09
C GLY A 100 18.31 16.46 -13.81
N GLU A 101 17.64 16.35 -14.96
CA GLU A 101 17.43 17.46 -15.90
C GLU A 101 15.98 17.98 -15.95
N CYS A 102 14.99 17.13 -15.61
CA CYS A 102 13.58 17.53 -15.70
C CYS A 102 13.17 18.46 -14.56
N PHE A 103 12.05 19.14 -14.74
CA PHE A 103 11.45 20.06 -13.77
C PHE A 103 11.42 19.49 -12.33
N TRP A 104 11.09 18.23 -12.18
CA TRP A 104 10.98 17.57 -10.89
C TRP A 104 12.34 17.25 -10.26
N CYS A 105 13.28 16.75 -11.06
CA CYS A 105 14.61 16.43 -10.57
C CYS A 105 15.37 17.67 -10.09
N GLN A 106 15.24 18.79 -10.80
CA GLN A 106 15.83 20.07 -10.41
C GLN A 106 15.27 20.61 -9.08
N ARG A 107 14.12 20.12 -8.65
CA ARG A 107 13.48 20.44 -7.36
C ARG A 107 13.65 19.38 -6.30
N ALA A 108 14.61 18.50 -6.46
CA ALA A 108 14.86 17.34 -5.58
C ALA A 108 13.61 16.44 -5.39
N GLN A 109 12.77 16.33 -6.43
CA GLN A 109 11.59 15.48 -6.47
C GLN A 109 11.68 14.41 -7.56
N PRO A 110 12.71 13.52 -7.52
CA PRO A 110 12.94 12.51 -8.56
C PRO A 110 11.81 11.51 -8.71
N GLN A 111 10.99 11.34 -7.70
CA GLN A 111 9.80 10.48 -7.75
C GLN A 111 8.79 10.90 -8.82
N TRP A 112 8.70 12.18 -9.13
CA TRP A 112 7.85 12.73 -10.19
C TRP A 112 8.58 12.82 -11.56
N CYS A 113 9.81 12.33 -11.61
CA CYS A 113 10.57 12.33 -12.83
C CYS A 113 9.88 11.47 -13.89
N SER A 114 9.42 12.10 -14.96
CA SER A 114 8.84 11.42 -16.13
C SER A 114 9.88 10.71 -16.98
N SER A 115 11.16 11.16 -16.91
CA SER A 115 12.28 10.41 -17.50
C SER A 115 12.60 9.23 -16.61
N VAL A 116 11.82 8.22 -16.70
CA VAL A 116 12.11 6.93 -16.10
C VAL A 116 13.38 6.40 -16.76
N SER A 117 14.20 5.66 -16.03
CA SER A 117 15.14 4.70 -16.61
C SER A 117 14.45 3.73 -17.61
N HIS A 118 13.20 3.87 -17.78
CA HIS A 118 12.26 3.16 -18.63
C HIS A 118 11.71 4.11 -19.67
N LYS A 119 12.52 4.41 -20.69
CA LYS A 119 11.97 5.10 -21.85
C LYS A 119 10.85 4.22 -22.41
N PRO A 120 9.60 4.71 -22.46
CA PRO A 120 8.57 4.01 -23.20
C PRO A 120 9.09 3.80 -24.60
N CYS A 121 8.80 2.67 -25.23
CA CYS A 121 9.31 2.39 -26.56
C CYS A 121 8.77 3.36 -27.64
N GLY A 122 7.66 4.05 -27.34
CA GLY A 122 6.97 4.95 -28.27
C GLY A 122 6.18 4.25 -29.39
N GLU A 123 6.36 2.94 -29.57
CA GLU A 123 5.90 2.20 -30.74
C GLU A 123 4.76 1.21 -30.43
N CYS A 124 4.66 0.70 -29.19
CA CYS A 124 3.61 -0.26 -28.86
C CYS A 124 2.25 0.45 -28.66
N PRO A 125 1.10 -0.27 -28.78
CA PRO A 125 -0.23 0.32 -28.66
C PRO A 125 -0.43 1.08 -27.33
N GLN A 126 0.20 0.62 -26.26
CA GLN A 126 0.10 1.27 -24.95
C GLN A 126 0.81 2.64 -24.96
N CYS A 127 2.00 2.72 -25.56
CA CYS A 127 2.73 3.99 -25.72
C CYS A 127 1.99 4.96 -26.64
N GLN A 128 1.41 4.47 -27.72
CA GLN A 128 0.61 5.28 -28.64
C GLN A 128 -0.69 5.83 -28.02
N SER A 129 -1.14 5.22 -26.92
CA SER A 129 -2.31 5.65 -26.13
C SER A 129 -1.89 6.41 -24.88
N ASP A 130 -0.67 6.94 -24.80
CA ASP A 130 -0.08 7.64 -23.65
C ASP A 130 -0.06 6.82 -22.33
N LYS A 131 -0.28 5.50 -22.42
CA LYS A 131 -0.20 4.58 -21.29
C LYS A 131 1.21 4.03 -21.10
N PHE A 132 2.18 4.91 -20.91
CA PHE A 132 3.61 4.58 -20.85
C PHE A 132 3.97 3.57 -19.75
N TRP A 133 3.21 3.55 -18.67
CA TRP A 133 3.37 2.60 -17.56
C TRP A 133 2.98 1.15 -17.94
N LEU A 134 2.31 0.96 -19.07
CA LEU A 134 1.96 -0.35 -19.64
C LEU A 134 2.81 -0.71 -20.86
N CYS A 135 3.95 -0.05 -21.08
CA CYS A 135 4.81 -0.27 -22.24
C CYS A 135 5.26 -1.73 -22.35
N GLU A 136 4.93 -2.38 -23.46
CA GLU A 136 5.17 -3.82 -23.69
C GLU A 136 6.65 -4.18 -23.85
N LYS A 137 7.44 -3.27 -24.45
CA LYS A 137 8.86 -3.51 -24.72
C LYS A 137 9.77 -3.21 -23.53
N ASN A 138 9.24 -2.59 -22.47
CA ASN A 138 10.05 -2.12 -21.34
C ASN A 138 9.60 -2.66 -19.97
N GLN A 139 8.95 -3.82 -19.99
CA GLN A 139 8.36 -4.44 -18.79
C GLN A 139 9.36 -4.77 -17.68
N ARG A 140 10.62 -5.05 -18.08
CA ARG A 140 11.68 -5.45 -17.14
C ARG A 140 11.82 -4.50 -15.94
N TYR A 141 11.68 -3.20 -16.17
CA TYR A 141 11.90 -2.16 -15.17
C TYR A 141 10.61 -1.57 -14.58
N MET A 142 9.47 -2.13 -14.92
CA MET A 142 8.20 -1.66 -14.43
C MET A 142 7.88 -2.21 -13.04
N THR A 143 6.91 -1.62 -12.35
CA THR A 143 6.51 -2.04 -11.02
C THR A 143 5.92 -3.44 -11.06
N ALA A 144 6.49 -4.35 -10.26
CA ALA A 144 5.98 -5.71 -10.13
C ALA A 144 4.53 -5.70 -9.66
N GLY A 145 3.70 -6.56 -10.21
CA GLY A 145 2.28 -6.67 -9.88
C GLY A 145 1.35 -5.66 -10.55
N TYR A 146 1.90 -4.63 -11.23
CA TYR A 146 1.10 -3.63 -11.98
C TYR A 146 1.37 -3.63 -13.48
N SER A 147 2.62 -3.63 -13.85
CA SER A 147 3.04 -3.50 -15.24
C SER A 147 4.16 -4.48 -15.62
N ARG A 148 4.60 -5.28 -14.67
CA ARG A 148 5.46 -6.45 -14.78
C ARG A 148 4.90 -7.53 -13.87
N ASN A 149 5.11 -8.81 -14.21
CA ASN A 149 4.66 -9.94 -13.39
C ASN A 149 5.11 -9.79 -11.94
N GLY A 150 4.18 -10.02 -11.03
CA GLY A 150 4.29 -9.84 -9.59
C GLY A 150 4.27 -11.15 -8.81
N GLY A 151 3.78 -11.08 -7.58
CA GLY A 151 3.92 -12.10 -6.56
C GLY A 151 2.82 -13.17 -6.51
N TYR A 152 1.78 -13.12 -7.35
CA TYR A 152 0.84 -14.24 -7.44
C TYR A 152 1.38 -15.33 -8.38
N ALA A 153 2.63 -15.73 -8.14
CA ALA A 153 3.35 -16.77 -8.87
C ALA A 153 4.42 -17.42 -7.98
N GLU A 154 4.83 -18.65 -8.31
CA GLU A 154 5.88 -19.36 -7.57
C GLU A 154 7.23 -18.64 -7.57
N TYR A 155 7.55 -17.94 -8.67
CA TYR A 155 8.82 -17.23 -8.83
C TYR A 155 8.61 -15.85 -9.46
N MET A 156 9.46 -14.92 -9.04
CA MET A 156 9.61 -13.62 -9.69
C MET A 156 11.07 -13.22 -9.78
N PHE A 157 11.45 -12.41 -10.77
CA PHE A 157 12.78 -11.83 -10.81
C PHE A 157 12.78 -10.37 -10.34
N VAL A 158 13.87 -9.96 -9.72
CA VAL A 158 14.11 -8.56 -9.35
C VAL A 158 15.21 -8.01 -10.26
N PRO A 159 14.91 -7.09 -11.17
CA PRO A 159 15.91 -6.52 -12.06
C PRO A 159 16.82 -5.57 -11.30
N ASP A 160 18.10 -5.51 -11.72
CA ASP A 160 19.11 -4.62 -11.14
C ASP A 160 19.10 -4.64 -9.61
N ALA A 161 19.10 -5.87 -9.08
CA ALA A 161 18.92 -6.14 -7.66
C ALA A 161 20.01 -5.50 -6.80
N GLY A 162 19.60 -4.82 -5.75
CA GLY A 162 20.51 -4.21 -4.79
C GLY A 162 19.92 -4.22 -3.38
N LEU A 163 20.76 -4.60 -2.41
CA LEU A 163 20.36 -4.60 -1.01
C LEU A 163 20.02 -3.16 -0.56
N ASN A 164 18.91 -3.03 0.15
CA ASN A 164 18.34 -1.74 0.58
C ASN A 164 18.09 -0.74 -0.57
N LYS A 165 17.93 -1.26 -1.79
CA LYS A 165 17.52 -0.51 -2.97
C LYS A 165 16.14 -0.99 -3.47
N ASN A 166 16.06 -2.25 -3.82
CA ASN A 166 14.84 -2.92 -4.25
C ASN A 166 14.73 -4.36 -3.72
N VAL A 167 15.65 -4.76 -2.84
CA VAL A 167 15.66 -6.02 -2.10
C VAL A 167 15.96 -5.71 -0.63
N TYR A 168 15.06 -6.10 0.27
CA TYR A 168 15.17 -5.87 1.70
C TYR A 168 15.18 -7.20 2.43
N LYS A 169 16.18 -7.43 3.30
CA LYS A 169 16.28 -8.68 4.06
C LYS A 169 15.22 -8.75 5.14
N ILE A 170 14.67 -9.95 5.34
CA ILE A 170 13.70 -10.25 6.39
C ILE A 170 14.47 -10.82 7.58
N PRO A 171 14.39 -10.20 8.78
CA PRO A 171 14.95 -10.77 10.00
C PRO A 171 14.36 -12.14 10.34
N ASP A 172 15.13 -13.00 11.04
CA ASP A 172 14.70 -14.35 11.38
C ASP A 172 13.44 -14.37 12.26
N SER A 173 13.20 -13.31 13.05
CA SER A 173 12.02 -13.15 13.90
C SER A 173 10.72 -12.86 13.14
N VAL A 174 10.80 -12.49 11.85
CA VAL A 174 9.64 -12.09 11.02
C VAL A 174 9.33 -13.20 10.04
N SER A 175 8.09 -13.68 9.98
CA SER A 175 7.65 -14.67 8.99
C SER A 175 7.52 -14.06 7.59
N PHE A 176 7.38 -14.90 6.54
CA PHE A 176 7.14 -14.39 5.20
C PHE A 176 5.79 -13.67 5.08
N GLU A 177 4.77 -14.18 5.77
CA GLU A 177 3.44 -13.60 5.81
C GLU A 177 3.46 -12.22 6.48
N GLU A 178 4.17 -12.07 7.59
CA GLU A 178 4.37 -10.77 8.27
C GLU A 178 5.18 -9.81 7.40
N ALA A 179 6.17 -10.30 6.68
CA ALA A 179 7.02 -9.48 5.81
C ALA A 179 6.27 -8.90 4.59
N THR A 180 5.14 -9.49 4.17
CA THR A 180 4.29 -8.91 3.10
C THR A 180 3.73 -7.54 3.48
N PHE A 181 3.66 -7.23 4.77
CA PHE A 181 3.20 -5.93 5.26
C PHE A 181 4.23 -4.80 5.11
N LEU A 182 5.46 -5.09 4.71
CA LEU A 182 6.49 -4.05 4.54
C LEU A 182 6.06 -2.98 3.54
N GLU A 183 5.46 -3.38 2.43
CA GLU A 183 4.97 -2.45 1.40
C GLU A 183 3.85 -1.55 1.93
N PRO A 184 2.71 -2.10 2.42
CA PRO A 184 1.63 -1.27 2.95
C PRO A 184 2.01 -0.49 4.21
N LEU A 185 2.90 -1.00 5.06
CA LEU A 185 3.41 -0.27 6.22
C LEU A 185 4.24 0.95 5.81
N TRP A 186 5.10 0.81 4.78
CA TRP A 186 5.81 1.95 4.25
C TRP A 186 4.86 3.02 3.69
N GLY A 187 3.77 2.61 3.03
CA GLY A 187 2.68 3.51 2.66
C GLY A 187 2.09 4.24 3.87
N ALA A 188 1.67 3.49 4.90
CA ALA A 188 1.11 4.05 6.14
C ALA A 188 2.09 5.01 6.84
N TYR A 189 3.37 4.64 6.93
CA TYR A 189 4.43 5.48 7.49
C TYR A 189 4.51 6.83 6.78
N LYS A 190 4.52 6.84 5.45
CA LYS A 190 4.58 8.07 4.65
C LYS A 190 3.36 8.97 4.86
N TRP A 191 2.17 8.42 4.90
CA TRP A 191 0.96 9.21 5.13
C TRP A 191 0.95 9.84 6.53
N VAL A 192 1.47 9.14 7.53
CA VAL A 192 1.65 9.70 8.86
C VAL A 192 2.68 10.83 8.86
N GLU A 193 3.83 10.66 8.18
CA GLU A 193 4.84 11.73 8.03
C GLU A 193 4.25 12.99 7.36
N MET A 194 3.36 12.82 6.38
CA MET A 194 2.71 13.93 5.69
C MET A 194 1.71 14.68 6.56
N ALA A 195 1.14 14.03 7.56
CA ALA A 195 0.28 14.68 8.55
C ALA A 195 1.07 15.60 9.52
N GLU A 196 2.40 15.51 9.53
CA GLU A 196 3.30 16.30 10.41
C GLU A 196 2.93 16.19 11.90
N PRO A 197 2.72 14.98 12.46
CA PRO A 197 2.19 14.82 13.80
C PRO A 197 3.11 15.44 14.86
N GLN A 198 2.49 16.06 15.87
CA GLN A 198 3.15 16.58 17.06
C GLN A 198 2.74 15.77 18.28
N SER A 199 3.62 15.68 19.28
CA SER A 199 3.38 14.83 20.46
C SER A 199 2.15 15.23 21.29
N HIS A 200 1.61 16.42 21.11
CA HIS A 200 0.41 16.91 21.79
C HIS A 200 -0.86 16.78 20.94
N ASP A 201 -0.76 16.34 19.69
CA ASP A 201 -1.90 16.27 18.79
C ASP A 201 -2.91 15.18 19.18
N THR A 202 -4.16 15.43 18.82
CA THR A 202 -5.22 14.43 18.75
C THR A 202 -5.42 14.03 17.28
N ALA A 203 -5.21 12.77 16.97
CA ALA A 203 -5.41 12.21 15.64
C ALA A 203 -6.66 11.35 15.55
N VAL A 204 -7.38 11.45 14.43
CA VAL A 204 -8.51 10.58 14.07
C VAL A 204 -8.13 9.75 12.85
N VAL A 205 -8.41 8.45 12.89
CA VAL A 205 -8.28 7.54 11.73
C VAL A 205 -9.65 6.99 11.38
N THR A 206 -10.12 7.23 10.16
CA THR A 206 -11.39 6.70 9.65
C THR A 206 -11.16 5.59 8.65
N GLY A 207 -11.83 4.45 8.87
CA GLY A 207 -11.61 3.23 8.08
C GLY A 207 -10.44 2.39 8.61
N LEU A 208 -10.75 1.24 9.19
CA LEU A 208 -9.79 0.33 9.84
C LEU A 208 -9.52 -0.94 9.01
N GLY A 209 -9.41 -0.77 7.68
CA GLY A 209 -8.80 -1.79 6.83
C GLY A 209 -7.31 -1.95 7.17
N THR A 210 -6.59 -2.74 6.39
CA THR A 210 -5.14 -2.95 6.59
C THR A 210 -4.39 -1.63 6.79
N ILE A 211 -4.62 -0.65 5.92
CA ILE A 211 -3.92 0.64 5.97
C ILE A 211 -4.29 1.42 7.23
N GLY A 212 -5.59 1.55 7.56
CA GLY A 212 -6.00 2.31 8.75
C GLY A 212 -5.46 1.73 10.05
N LEU A 213 -5.41 0.39 10.19
CA LEU A 213 -4.81 -0.28 11.33
C LEU A 213 -3.29 -0.10 11.41
N LEU A 214 -2.60 -0.01 10.26
CA LEU A 214 -1.17 0.31 10.22
C LEU A 214 -0.92 1.79 10.56
N VAL A 215 -1.69 2.71 9.97
CA VAL A 215 -1.65 4.15 10.27
C VAL A 215 -1.86 4.41 11.76
N MET A 216 -2.88 3.80 12.37
CA MET A 216 -3.15 3.90 13.80
C MET A 216 -1.93 3.50 14.64
N GLN A 217 -1.30 2.38 14.31
CA GLN A 217 -0.13 1.89 15.05
C GLN A 217 1.10 2.79 14.88
N VAL A 218 1.32 3.33 13.68
CA VAL A 218 2.43 4.27 13.42
C VAL A 218 2.21 5.61 14.14
N LEU A 219 0.96 6.09 14.23
CA LEU A 219 0.61 7.33 14.95
C LEU A 219 0.79 7.20 16.46
N ARG A 220 0.56 6.04 17.05
CA ARG A 220 0.49 5.84 18.51
C ARG A 220 1.72 6.34 19.27
N GLU A 221 2.89 6.25 18.67
CA GLU A 221 4.14 6.72 19.29
C GLU A 221 4.42 8.20 19.01
N ARG A 222 3.52 8.92 18.33
CA ARG A 222 3.78 10.26 17.77
C ARG A 222 2.79 11.33 18.22
N VAL A 223 1.63 10.93 18.75
CA VAL A 223 0.56 11.84 19.15
C VAL A 223 0.10 11.52 20.57
N SER A 224 -0.57 12.48 21.22
CA SER A 224 -1.07 12.31 22.59
C SER A 224 -2.31 11.44 22.66
N ARG A 225 -3.12 11.40 21.60
CA ARG A 225 -4.42 10.73 21.58
C ARG A 225 -4.77 10.23 20.19
N ILE A 226 -5.32 9.01 20.12
CA ILE A 226 -5.85 8.44 18.88
C ILE A 226 -7.32 8.06 19.05
N ILE A 227 -8.13 8.54 18.11
CA ILE A 227 -9.53 8.16 17.95
C ILE A 227 -9.65 7.41 16.64
N VAL A 228 -10.32 6.28 16.62
CA VAL A 228 -10.52 5.49 15.39
C VAL A 228 -12.00 5.21 15.16
N SER A 229 -12.40 5.11 13.87
CA SER A 229 -13.77 4.74 13.51
C SER A 229 -13.83 3.79 12.31
N ASP A 230 -14.73 2.84 12.37
CA ASP A 230 -15.09 1.92 11.27
C ASP A 230 -16.55 1.48 11.46
N VAL A 231 -17.14 0.89 10.44
CA VAL A 231 -18.47 0.26 10.50
C VAL A 231 -18.42 -1.24 10.86
N SER A 232 -17.24 -1.85 10.80
CA SER A 232 -17.02 -3.28 11.05
C SER A 232 -16.62 -3.54 12.50
N GLU A 233 -17.48 -4.16 13.28
CA GLU A 233 -17.18 -4.49 14.69
C GLU A 233 -15.92 -5.37 14.80
N LYS A 234 -15.68 -6.29 13.86
CA LYS A 234 -14.45 -7.10 13.82
C LYS A 234 -13.19 -6.25 13.75
N ARG A 235 -13.18 -5.20 12.91
CA ARG A 235 -12.05 -4.28 12.77
C ARG A 235 -11.90 -3.37 13.99
N LEU A 236 -13.01 -2.93 14.55
CA LEU A 236 -13.05 -2.16 15.80
C LEU A 236 -12.48 -2.97 16.97
N GLN A 237 -12.86 -4.24 17.07
CA GLN A 237 -12.31 -5.14 18.08
C GLN A 237 -10.81 -5.31 17.93
N LEU A 238 -10.33 -5.51 16.72
CA LEU A 238 -8.89 -5.60 16.42
C LEU A 238 -8.15 -4.28 16.79
N ALA A 239 -8.76 -3.12 16.52
CA ALA A 239 -8.19 -1.85 16.94
C ALA A 239 -8.06 -1.74 18.48
N ARG A 240 -9.05 -2.22 19.24
CA ARG A 240 -8.97 -2.30 20.73
C ARG A 240 -7.82 -3.20 21.18
N GLU A 241 -7.67 -4.38 20.56
CA GLU A 241 -6.56 -5.32 20.84
C GLU A 241 -5.20 -4.69 20.52
N LEU A 242 -5.13 -3.87 19.48
CA LEU A 242 -3.96 -3.09 19.09
C LEU A 242 -3.83 -1.76 19.88
N ARG A 243 -4.61 -1.60 20.96
CA ARG A 243 -4.54 -0.49 21.93
C ARG A 243 -4.97 0.87 21.38
N ALA A 244 -6.00 0.92 20.53
CA ALA A 244 -6.70 2.17 20.24
C ALA A 244 -7.37 2.68 21.53
N GLU A 245 -7.20 3.98 21.86
CA GLU A 245 -7.76 4.56 23.08
C GLU A 245 -9.26 4.80 22.98
N VAL A 246 -9.71 5.32 21.85
CA VAL A 246 -11.12 5.60 21.56
C VAL A 246 -11.50 4.94 20.25
N VAL A 247 -12.54 4.10 20.33
CA VAL A 247 -13.03 3.31 19.19
C VAL A 247 -14.51 3.61 18.99
N ILE A 248 -14.86 4.12 17.81
CA ILE A 248 -16.19 4.57 17.41
C ILE A 248 -16.78 3.60 16.39
N ASN A 249 -17.93 3.01 16.69
CA ASN A 249 -18.70 2.25 15.72
C ASN A 249 -19.58 3.20 14.89
N ALA A 250 -19.11 3.52 13.67
CA ALA A 250 -19.81 4.43 12.77
C ALA A 250 -21.14 3.88 12.22
N ALA A 251 -21.46 2.60 12.47
CA ALA A 251 -22.76 2.02 12.16
C ALA A 251 -23.81 2.30 13.27
N GLU A 252 -23.37 2.63 14.49
CA GLU A 252 -24.22 2.79 15.68
C GLU A 252 -24.28 4.24 16.17
N GLU A 253 -23.21 5.03 16.01
CA GLU A 253 -23.15 6.41 16.47
C GLU A 253 -22.52 7.31 15.39
N ASP A 254 -22.80 8.63 15.44
CA ASP A 254 -22.20 9.61 14.52
C ASP A 254 -20.75 9.92 14.94
N PRO A 255 -19.75 9.52 14.14
CA PRO A 255 -18.35 9.78 14.45
C PRO A 255 -18.04 11.27 14.61
N LEU A 256 -18.68 12.16 13.83
CA LEU A 256 -18.48 13.61 13.96
C LEU A 256 -18.96 14.12 15.31
N ALA A 257 -20.14 13.71 15.75
CA ALA A 257 -20.69 14.10 17.05
C ALA A 257 -19.75 13.63 18.18
N LYS A 258 -19.29 12.36 18.11
CA LYS A 258 -18.41 11.79 19.13
C LYS A 258 -17.03 12.45 19.16
N VAL A 259 -16.40 12.71 18.01
CA VAL A 259 -15.13 13.45 17.94
C VAL A 259 -15.31 14.86 18.50
N THR A 260 -16.44 15.54 18.18
CA THR A 260 -16.72 16.89 18.70
C THR A 260 -16.92 16.86 20.24
N GLU A 261 -17.59 15.88 20.78
CA GLU A 261 -17.70 15.68 22.24
C GLU A 261 -16.32 15.54 22.90
N LEU A 262 -15.43 14.76 22.30
CA LEU A 262 -14.12 14.42 22.87
C LEU A 262 -13.05 15.51 22.69
N THR A 263 -13.16 16.34 21.63
CA THR A 263 -12.13 17.32 21.26
C THR A 263 -12.60 18.77 21.44
N GLY A 264 -13.88 18.97 21.69
CA GLY A 264 -14.50 20.29 21.74
C GLY A 264 -15.10 20.73 20.41
N ASN A 265 -15.93 21.76 20.48
CA ASN A 265 -16.59 22.36 19.31
C ASN A 265 -15.84 23.62 18.87
N GLY A 266 -14.99 23.46 17.89
CA GLY A 266 -14.22 24.55 17.27
C GLY A 266 -15.09 25.45 16.40
N ARG A 267 -14.61 26.69 16.16
CA ARG A 267 -15.26 27.62 15.24
C ARG A 267 -14.38 27.87 14.02
N SER A 268 -14.98 27.80 12.84
CA SER A 268 -14.36 28.24 11.60
C SER A 268 -14.54 29.77 11.42
N PHE A 269 -13.88 30.34 10.41
CA PHE A 269 -14.08 31.77 10.03
C PHE A 269 -15.56 32.12 9.80
N SER A 270 -16.36 31.20 9.25
CA SER A 270 -17.80 31.40 9.04
C SER A 270 -18.65 31.24 10.31
N GLY A 271 -18.05 31.01 11.48
CA GLY A 271 -18.75 30.77 12.75
C GLY A 271 -19.38 29.37 12.88
N ARG A 272 -19.30 28.51 11.84
CA ARG A 272 -19.80 27.14 11.90
C ARG A 272 -18.90 26.29 12.78
N GLY A 273 -19.49 25.52 13.67
CA GLY A 273 -18.79 24.57 14.53
C GLY A 273 -18.24 23.35 13.79
N GLY A 274 -17.60 22.48 14.53
CA GLY A 274 -17.04 21.19 14.10
C GLY A 274 -16.07 20.66 15.14
N GLY A 275 -15.56 19.43 14.98
CA GLY A 275 -14.58 18.83 15.86
C GLY A 275 -13.24 19.60 15.86
N CYS A 276 -12.42 19.31 16.87
CA CYS A 276 -11.11 19.95 17.07
C CYS A 276 -9.95 18.92 17.02
N ALA A 277 -10.06 17.88 16.21
CA ALA A 277 -8.92 17.01 15.95
C ALA A 277 -7.82 17.74 15.17
N ASP A 278 -6.57 17.58 15.58
CA ASP A 278 -5.42 18.20 14.90
C ASP A 278 -5.17 17.57 13.54
N ILE A 279 -5.30 16.24 13.47
CA ILE A 279 -5.05 15.42 12.30
C ILE A 279 -6.24 14.47 12.08
N VAL A 280 -6.71 14.36 10.84
CA VAL A 280 -7.63 13.31 10.43
C VAL A 280 -7.04 12.58 9.23
N ILE A 281 -6.86 11.24 9.34
CA ILE A 281 -6.39 10.40 8.23
C ILE A 281 -7.56 9.52 7.77
N GLU A 282 -8.02 9.78 6.54
CA GLU A 282 -9.14 9.09 5.92
C GLU A 282 -8.64 7.91 5.09
N CYS A 283 -8.91 6.68 5.56
CA CYS A 283 -8.44 5.44 4.97
C CYS A 283 -9.56 4.56 4.37
N SER A 284 -10.82 4.99 4.44
CA SER A 284 -11.96 4.17 4.00
C SER A 284 -12.31 4.34 2.52
N GLY A 285 -12.09 5.54 1.97
CA GLY A 285 -12.60 5.92 0.64
C GLY A 285 -14.12 6.13 0.59
N ALA A 286 -14.80 6.17 1.74
CA ALA A 286 -16.24 6.40 1.78
C ALA A 286 -16.56 7.89 1.67
N PRO A 287 -17.52 8.31 0.81
CA PRO A 287 -17.90 9.71 0.65
C PRO A 287 -18.34 10.39 1.96
N ALA A 288 -19.01 9.65 2.85
CA ALA A 288 -19.42 10.16 4.16
C ALA A 288 -18.20 10.43 5.06
N ALA A 289 -17.23 9.51 5.09
CA ALA A 289 -16.02 9.65 5.89
C ALA A 289 -15.16 10.83 5.43
N PHE A 290 -15.06 11.09 4.10
CA PHE A 290 -14.43 12.30 3.57
C PHE A 290 -15.07 13.57 4.15
N LYS A 291 -16.41 13.70 4.08
CA LYS A 291 -17.12 14.87 4.60
C LYS A 291 -16.91 15.03 6.10
N GLN A 292 -17.00 13.95 6.84
CA GLN A 292 -16.77 13.92 8.27
C GLN A 292 -15.32 14.29 8.63
N ALA A 293 -14.31 13.82 7.86
CA ALA A 293 -12.91 14.18 8.09
C ALA A 293 -12.68 15.69 8.04
N ILE A 294 -13.29 16.40 7.07
CA ILE A 294 -13.24 17.86 6.99
C ILE A 294 -13.87 18.50 8.23
N GLU A 295 -15.01 17.98 8.69
CA GLU A 295 -15.75 18.55 9.83
C GLU A 295 -15.10 18.23 11.19
N MET A 296 -14.48 17.07 11.34
CA MET A 296 -13.78 16.67 12.57
C MET A 296 -12.49 17.43 12.81
N THR A 297 -11.83 17.91 11.73
CA THR A 297 -10.54 18.58 11.83
C THR A 297 -10.70 20.00 12.34
N ARG A 298 -9.86 20.45 13.28
CA ARG A 298 -9.84 21.84 13.77
C ARG A 298 -9.48 22.85 12.68
N THR A 299 -9.73 24.12 12.90
CA THR A 299 -9.20 25.19 12.05
C THR A 299 -7.67 25.15 12.03
N GLY A 300 -7.06 25.19 10.84
CA GLY A 300 -5.62 25.07 10.62
C GLY A 300 -5.08 23.64 10.77
N GLY A 301 -5.94 22.64 10.92
CA GLY A 301 -5.53 21.23 11.04
C GLY A 301 -5.26 20.54 9.71
N HIS A 302 -4.85 19.28 9.78
CA HIS A 302 -4.41 18.48 8.64
C HIS A 302 -5.42 17.35 8.34
N VAL A 303 -5.78 17.20 7.07
CA VAL A 303 -6.55 16.07 6.55
C VAL A 303 -5.69 15.33 5.55
N VAL A 304 -5.43 14.03 5.81
CA VAL A 304 -4.72 13.15 4.88
C VAL A 304 -5.72 12.21 4.23
N LEU A 305 -5.82 12.26 2.92
CA LEU A 305 -6.69 11.38 2.13
C LEU A 305 -5.88 10.19 1.62
N VAL A 306 -6.22 9.00 2.07
CA VAL A 306 -5.55 7.74 1.77
C VAL A 306 -6.48 6.80 1.02
N GLY A 307 -7.75 6.78 1.39
CA GLY A 307 -8.77 5.97 0.73
C GLY A 307 -8.93 6.34 -0.75
N LEU A 308 -9.16 5.34 -1.61
CA LEU A 308 -9.54 5.55 -3.01
C LEU A 308 -11.05 5.67 -3.11
N TYR A 309 -11.53 6.71 -3.77
CA TYR A 309 -12.95 6.96 -3.96
C TYR A 309 -13.40 6.46 -5.33
N GLU A 310 -14.41 5.60 -5.36
CA GLU A 310 -14.94 5.01 -6.61
C GLU A 310 -15.79 6.01 -7.42
N HIS A 311 -16.30 7.08 -6.78
CA HIS A 311 -17.20 8.05 -7.42
C HIS A 311 -16.85 9.48 -7.02
N GLU A 312 -17.32 10.44 -7.82
CA GLU A 312 -17.25 11.87 -7.48
C GLU A 312 -18.00 12.20 -6.19
N ILE A 313 -17.44 13.09 -5.39
CA ILE A 313 -18.02 13.54 -4.13
C ILE A 313 -18.48 14.97 -4.26
N SER A 314 -19.80 15.20 -4.14
CA SER A 314 -20.35 16.55 -3.98
C SER A 314 -20.09 17.07 -2.56
N PHE A 315 -19.41 18.22 -2.45
CA PHE A 315 -18.96 18.78 -1.19
C PHE A 315 -18.85 20.32 -1.25
N ASP A 316 -19.16 21.01 -0.15
CA ASP A 316 -18.97 22.46 -0.03
C ASP A 316 -17.49 22.79 0.26
N VAL A 317 -16.75 23.15 -0.79
CA VAL A 317 -15.32 23.50 -0.72
C VAL A 317 -15.03 24.66 0.25
N ASN A 318 -16.01 25.55 0.52
CA ASN A 318 -15.84 26.65 1.48
C ASN A 318 -15.54 26.12 2.90
N ARG A 319 -15.92 24.90 3.22
CA ARG A 319 -15.56 24.29 4.52
C ARG A 319 -14.04 24.15 4.68
N ILE A 320 -13.32 23.77 3.63
CA ILE A 320 -11.85 23.70 3.63
C ILE A 320 -11.27 25.10 3.79
N ILE A 321 -11.78 26.08 3.01
CA ILE A 321 -11.30 27.46 3.02
C ILE A 321 -11.51 28.10 4.41
N HIS A 322 -12.72 28.01 4.95
CA HIS A 322 -13.09 28.66 6.23
C HIS A 322 -12.40 28.01 7.44
N LYS A 323 -12.03 26.75 7.34
CA LYS A 323 -11.24 26.06 8.37
C LYS A 323 -9.73 26.11 8.10
N GLN A 324 -9.29 26.71 6.99
CA GLN A 324 -7.87 26.84 6.60
C GLN A 324 -7.13 25.50 6.65
N LEU A 325 -7.77 24.42 6.17
CA LEU A 325 -7.24 23.07 6.28
C LEU A 325 -6.07 22.84 5.32
N LYS A 326 -5.08 22.10 5.78
CA LYS A 326 -4.13 21.43 4.89
C LYS A 326 -4.73 20.10 4.44
N LEU A 327 -5.07 20.01 3.16
CA LEU A 327 -5.54 18.78 2.54
C LEU A 327 -4.38 18.16 1.76
N VAL A 328 -3.95 16.98 2.17
CA VAL A 328 -2.83 16.28 1.55
C VAL A 328 -3.23 14.87 1.15
N SER A 329 -2.70 14.43 0.02
CA SER A 329 -2.83 13.05 -0.45
C SER A 329 -1.59 12.71 -1.24
N SER A 330 -1.11 11.49 -1.19
CA SER A 330 0.04 11.15 -1.99
C SER A 330 0.33 9.67 -2.11
N PHE A 331 0.73 9.29 -3.31
CA PHE A 331 1.64 8.18 -3.54
C PHE A 331 3.12 8.63 -3.41
N ASN A 332 3.39 9.74 -2.71
CA ASN A 332 4.69 10.39 -2.68
C ASN A 332 5.65 9.66 -1.72
N PRO A 333 6.93 9.49 -2.07
CA PRO A 333 7.95 9.12 -1.10
C PRO A 333 8.05 10.21 -0.01
N GLY A 334 8.29 9.74 1.21
CA GLY A 334 8.39 10.59 2.39
C GLY A 334 9.49 11.65 2.32
N ARG A 335 9.78 12.28 3.46
CA ARG A 335 10.80 13.34 3.58
C ARG A 335 12.24 12.81 3.60
N ARG A 336 12.41 11.52 3.86
CA ARG A 336 13.72 10.82 3.93
C ARG A 336 13.93 9.96 2.68
N PRO A 337 15.16 9.53 2.41
CA PRO A 337 15.42 8.55 1.35
C PRO A 337 14.54 7.30 1.55
N PRO A 338 13.81 6.85 0.52
CA PRO A 338 12.87 5.72 0.64
C PRO A 338 13.48 4.45 1.23
N ALA A 339 14.73 4.15 0.89
CA ALA A 339 15.44 2.98 1.42
C ALA A 339 15.56 3.01 2.95
N ALA A 340 15.83 4.17 3.54
CA ALA A 340 15.94 4.31 5.00
C ALA A 340 14.58 4.15 5.68
N GLU A 341 13.51 4.71 5.09
CA GLU A 341 12.16 4.55 5.62
C GLU A 341 11.68 3.09 5.59
N ILE A 342 12.02 2.37 4.51
CA ILE A 342 11.65 0.95 4.36
C ILE A 342 12.39 0.08 5.38
N VAL A 343 13.67 0.36 5.65
CA VAL A 343 14.43 -0.33 6.70
C VAL A 343 13.81 -0.06 8.07
N ASP A 344 13.48 1.21 8.38
CA ASP A 344 12.78 1.57 9.62
C ASP A 344 11.44 0.82 9.76
N CYS A 345 10.68 0.68 8.67
CA CYS A 345 9.42 -0.09 8.68
C CYS A 345 9.66 -1.59 8.97
N MET A 346 10.71 -2.19 8.42
CA MET A 346 11.07 -3.57 8.75
C MET A 346 11.45 -3.71 10.24
N ASP A 347 12.18 -2.74 10.78
CA ASP A 347 12.54 -2.71 12.20
C ASP A 347 11.30 -2.53 13.11
N LEU A 348 10.29 -1.78 12.68
CA LEU A 348 9.02 -1.66 13.40
C LEU A 348 8.28 -3.01 13.47
N ILE A 349 8.29 -3.79 12.40
CA ILE A 349 7.71 -5.16 12.39
C ILE A 349 8.56 -6.08 13.29
N ALA A 350 9.88 -6.12 13.08
CA ALA A 350 10.78 -7.02 13.78
C ALA A 350 10.82 -6.79 15.31
N SER A 351 10.59 -5.54 15.76
CA SER A 351 10.53 -5.17 17.16
C SER A 351 9.14 -5.25 17.78
N ASP A 352 8.13 -5.74 17.07
CA ASP A 352 6.71 -5.82 17.49
C ASP A 352 6.10 -4.45 17.90
N LYS A 353 6.73 -3.35 17.50
CA LYS A 353 6.17 -2.00 17.67
C LYS A 353 4.95 -1.80 16.76
N VAL A 354 4.99 -2.37 15.56
CA VAL A 354 3.84 -2.52 14.67
C VAL A 354 3.51 -4.00 14.55
N LYS A 355 2.36 -4.39 15.10
CA LYS A 355 1.88 -5.77 15.10
C LYS A 355 1.11 -6.05 13.82
N VAL A 356 1.69 -6.82 12.93
CA VAL A 356 1.09 -7.16 11.64
C VAL A 356 0.43 -8.53 11.64
N LYS A 357 0.92 -9.47 12.45
CA LYS A 357 0.36 -10.82 12.54
C LYS A 357 -1.14 -10.88 12.83
N PRO A 358 -1.69 -10.08 13.76
CA PRO A 358 -3.14 -10.06 14.02
C PRO A 358 -3.99 -9.55 12.84
N LEU A 359 -3.36 -8.86 11.87
CA LEU A 359 -4.05 -8.34 10.68
C LEU A 359 -4.23 -9.43 9.60
N ILE A 360 -3.49 -10.54 9.67
CA ILE A 360 -3.65 -11.67 8.74
C ILE A 360 -4.95 -12.38 9.10
N SER A 361 -5.98 -12.19 8.27
CA SER A 361 -7.30 -12.77 8.53
C SER A 361 -7.49 -14.13 7.86
N HIS A 362 -6.87 -14.35 6.71
CA HIS A 362 -6.98 -15.58 5.93
C HIS A 362 -5.72 -15.84 5.12
N GLU A 363 -5.45 -17.12 4.88
CA GLU A 363 -4.38 -17.58 3.99
C GLU A 363 -4.97 -18.57 2.99
N PHE A 364 -4.60 -18.44 1.72
CA PHE A 364 -5.05 -19.30 0.64
C PHE A 364 -3.87 -19.80 -0.20
N PRO A 365 -3.88 -21.03 -0.69
CA PRO A 365 -2.93 -21.46 -1.72
C PRO A 365 -3.21 -20.72 -3.03
N LEU A 366 -2.20 -20.65 -3.91
CA LEU A 366 -2.32 -19.97 -5.22
C LEU A 366 -3.47 -20.54 -6.07
N ASP A 367 -3.70 -21.85 -6.01
CA ASP A 367 -4.77 -22.52 -6.76
C ASP A 367 -6.19 -22.03 -6.34
N GLU A 368 -6.30 -21.38 -5.18
CA GLU A 368 -7.54 -20.77 -4.65
C GLU A 368 -7.55 -19.23 -4.76
N ILE A 369 -6.88 -18.66 -5.77
CA ILE A 369 -6.77 -17.22 -5.95
C ILE A 369 -8.14 -16.52 -6.03
N MET A 370 -9.12 -17.11 -6.71
CA MET A 370 -10.47 -16.54 -6.82
C MET A 370 -11.19 -16.48 -5.48
N PRO A 371 -11.30 -17.57 -4.68
CA PRO A 371 -11.79 -17.53 -3.30
C PRO A 371 -11.05 -16.53 -2.42
N ALA A 372 -9.73 -16.36 -2.57
CA ALA A 372 -8.94 -15.40 -1.83
C ALA A 372 -9.40 -13.95 -2.10
N PHE A 373 -9.57 -13.59 -3.38
CA PHE A 373 -10.10 -12.28 -3.77
C PHE A 373 -11.53 -12.05 -3.30
N GLU A 374 -12.41 -13.05 -3.45
CA GLU A 374 -13.80 -12.97 -2.95
C GLU A 374 -13.82 -12.73 -1.45
N THR A 375 -12.99 -13.43 -0.68
CA THR A 375 -12.86 -13.24 0.76
C THR A 375 -12.38 -11.84 1.10
N GLN A 376 -11.35 -11.33 0.39
CA GLN A 376 -10.83 -9.98 0.64
C GLN A 376 -11.85 -8.88 0.33
N THR A 377 -12.82 -9.10 -0.57
CA THR A 377 -13.91 -8.12 -0.83
C THR A 377 -14.88 -7.98 0.33
N LYS A 378 -14.95 -8.95 1.24
CA LYS A 378 -15.88 -8.96 2.38
C LYS A 378 -15.31 -8.17 3.56
N ALA A 379 -15.47 -6.85 3.51
CA ALA A 379 -14.91 -5.91 4.49
C ALA A 379 -15.25 -6.22 5.96
N GLY A 380 -16.40 -6.87 6.24
CA GLY A 380 -16.78 -7.31 7.58
C GLY A 380 -16.07 -8.58 8.07
N GLU A 381 -15.50 -9.37 7.16
CA GLU A 381 -14.92 -10.68 7.45
C GLU A 381 -13.39 -10.69 7.33
N SER A 382 -12.82 -9.82 6.49
CA SER A 382 -11.39 -9.80 6.19
C SER A 382 -10.72 -8.47 6.56
N VAL A 383 -9.42 -8.56 6.89
CA VAL A 383 -8.51 -7.42 7.01
C VAL A 383 -7.42 -7.56 5.94
N LYS A 384 -6.58 -8.58 6.05
CA LYS A 384 -5.57 -8.92 5.04
C LYS A 384 -5.67 -10.42 4.70
N VAL A 385 -5.80 -10.69 3.42
CA VAL A 385 -5.70 -12.06 2.87
C VAL A 385 -4.32 -12.24 2.25
N ILE A 386 -3.69 -13.36 2.55
CA ILE A 386 -2.38 -13.76 2.02
C ILE A 386 -2.56 -14.93 1.06
N VAL A 387 -1.93 -14.84 -0.11
CA VAL A 387 -1.82 -15.93 -1.08
C VAL A 387 -0.44 -16.58 -0.94
N LYS A 388 -0.40 -17.91 -0.93
CA LYS A 388 0.83 -18.72 -0.80
C LYS A 388 1.04 -19.49 -2.11
N PRO A 389 1.95 -19.03 -2.99
CA PRO A 389 2.27 -19.70 -4.25
C PRO A 389 3.00 -21.02 -4.07
#